data_12dd49599e16b933a07f318c2235f396
#
_entry.id   12dd49599e16b933a07f318c2235f396
#
_cell.length_a   1.000
_cell.length_b   1.000
_cell.length_c   1.000
_cell.angle_alpha   90.00
_cell.angle_beta   90.00
_cell.angle_gamma   90.00
#
_symmetry.space_group_name_H-M   'P 1'
#
loop_
_entity.id
_entity.type
_entity.pdbx_description
1 polymer ?
#
loop_
_entity_poly.entity_id
_entity_poly.type
_entity_poly.pdbx_seq_one_letter_code
_entity_poly.pdbx_strand_id
1 'polypeptide(L)'
;MTAFILKRKNVGDSDKVLTLFTKTTGKVRVVAKGVRKITSRRGPYLDIFNEIKITLHQGKSWDTVSEVDMLVSRRNSYTTWMRMRAAYVIVEAIDKLLPDHEPQRLIYDRLGLVLTAIGSATDGEILPILVSFFNDVLIELGYVAQDKKYSDFGELIGYIERISERKIRSMKFFAS
;
A
#
# COMPACT_ATOMS: atom_id res chain seq x y z
N MET A 1 11.30 -11.48 -5.79
CA MET A 1 9.84 -11.37 -5.72
C MET A 1 9.38 -9.96 -6.06
N THR A 2 8.10 -9.76 -6.46
CA THR A 2 7.55 -8.42 -6.70
C THR A 2 6.76 -7.95 -5.49
N ALA A 3 6.80 -6.65 -5.19
CA ALA A 3 6.17 -6.08 -4.00
C ALA A 3 5.75 -4.61 -4.20
N PHE A 4 4.64 -4.23 -3.59
CA PHE A 4 4.29 -2.83 -3.32
C PHE A 4 4.85 -2.40 -1.96
N ILE A 5 5.33 -1.16 -1.87
CA ILE A 5 5.75 -0.57 -0.60
C ILE A 5 4.52 0.12 0.02
N LEU A 6 3.94 -0.49 1.05
CA LEU A 6 2.79 0.07 1.77
C LEU A 6 3.21 1.11 2.81
N LYS A 7 4.35 0.88 3.47
CA LYS A 7 4.81 1.75 4.56
C LYS A 7 6.32 1.72 4.66
N ARG A 8 6.88 2.84 5.09
CA ARG A 8 8.31 2.98 5.42
C ARG A 8 8.48 3.72 6.74
N LYS A 9 9.45 3.30 7.53
CA LYS A 9 9.86 3.96 8.77
C LYS A 9 11.37 4.05 8.82
N ASN A 10 11.91 5.23 9.12
CA ASN A 10 13.35 5.39 9.36
C ASN A 10 13.71 4.73 10.70
N VAL A 11 14.83 4.02 10.73
CA VAL A 11 15.38 3.35 11.92
C VAL A 11 16.89 3.61 11.96
N GLY A 12 17.37 4.00 13.12
CA GLY A 12 18.77 4.41 13.25
C GLY A 12 19.15 5.52 12.26
N ASP A 13 20.43 5.63 11.95
CA ASP A 13 20.97 6.74 11.14
C ASP A 13 20.79 6.50 9.63
N SER A 14 20.81 5.27 9.17
CA SER A 14 20.89 4.94 7.75
C SER A 14 19.87 3.93 7.22
N ASP A 15 19.09 3.30 8.08
CA ASP A 15 18.23 2.18 7.72
C ASP A 15 16.76 2.59 7.58
N LYS A 16 15.98 1.75 6.90
CA LYS A 16 14.51 1.81 6.87
C LYS A 16 13.93 0.44 7.19
N VAL A 17 12.82 0.42 7.93
CA VAL A 17 11.90 -0.72 7.98
C VAL A 17 10.80 -0.46 6.96
N LEU A 18 10.56 -1.45 6.13
CA LEU A 18 9.54 -1.42 5.08
C LEU A 18 8.44 -2.43 5.41
N THR A 19 7.18 -2.04 5.20
CA THR A 19 6.07 -2.98 5.07
C THR A 19 5.79 -3.15 3.58
N LEU A 20 5.97 -4.37 3.11
CA LEU A 20 5.82 -4.75 1.72
C LEU A 20 4.58 -5.64 1.58
N PHE A 21 3.81 -5.43 0.52
CA PHE A 21 2.81 -6.39 0.08
C PHE A 21 3.34 -7.10 -1.16
N THR A 22 3.67 -8.36 -1.01
CA THR A 22 4.26 -9.18 -2.06
C THR A 22 3.21 -10.06 -2.73
N LYS A 23 3.41 -10.34 -4.02
CA LYS A 23 2.47 -11.17 -4.79
C LYS A 23 2.44 -12.64 -4.33
N THR A 24 3.54 -13.16 -3.79
CA THR A 24 3.72 -14.59 -3.49
C THR A 24 3.76 -14.95 -2.01
N THR A 25 4.10 -14.00 -1.14
CA THR A 25 4.28 -14.25 0.30
C THR A 25 3.31 -13.44 1.16
N GLY A 26 2.52 -12.55 0.52
CA GLY A 26 1.62 -11.65 1.24
C GLY A 26 2.36 -10.46 1.85
N LYS A 27 1.85 -9.95 2.97
CA LYS A 27 2.43 -8.80 3.65
C LYS A 27 3.60 -9.20 4.53
N VAL A 28 4.75 -8.56 4.35
CA VAL A 28 5.99 -8.82 5.09
C VAL A 28 6.65 -7.53 5.55
N ARG A 29 7.39 -7.62 6.66
CA ARG A 29 8.22 -6.51 7.15
C ARG A 29 9.68 -6.88 7.00
N VAL A 30 10.45 -5.96 6.41
CA VAL A 30 11.86 -6.17 6.09
C VAL A 30 12.69 -4.95 6.43
N VAL A 31 13.99 -5.14 6.63
CA VAL A 31 14.94 -4.06 6.85
C VAL A 31 15.72 -3.75 5.57
N ALA A 32 15.78 -2.49 5.21
CA ALA A 32 16.64 -2.00 4.14
C ALA A 32 17.82 -1.23 4.77
N LYS A 33 18.96 -1.89 4.86
CA LYS A 33 20.17 -1.35 5.51
C LYS A 33 20.90 -0.34 4.63
N GLY A 34 21.34 0.78 5.24
CA GLY A 34 22.17 1.79 4.60
C GLY A 34 21.48 2.61 3.50
N VAL A 35 20.16 2.49 3.33
CA VAL A 35 19.42 3.08 2.20
C VAL A 35 19.19 4.59 2.33
N ARG A 36 19.46 5.17 3.49
CA ARG A 36 19.39 6.62 3.74
C ARG A 36 20.73 7.33 3.52
N LYS A 37 21.82 6.58 3.33
CA LYS A 37 23.11 7.17 2.98
C LYS A 37 23.01 7.86 1.62
N ILE A 38 23.66 9.01 1.46
CA ILE A 38 23.69 9.81 0.21
C ILE A 38 24.19 8.96 -0.97
N THR A 39 25.11 8.04 -0.72
CA THR A 39 25.67 7.13 -1.71
C THR A 39 24.76 5.96 -2.07
N SER A 40 23.60 5.81 -1.43
CA SER A 40 22.71 4.68 -1.66
C SER A 40 21.97 4.81 -3.00
N ARG A 41 22.24 3.90 -3.93
CA ARG A 41 21.47 3.79 -5.18
C ARG A 41 20.07 3.20 -4.98
N ARG A 42 19.83 2.48 -3.88
CA ARG A 42 18.55 1.81 -3.57
C ARG A 42 17.52 2.75 -2.92
N GLY A 43 18.00 3.79 -2.24
CA GLY A 43 17.15 4.72 -1.47
C GLY A 43 15.97 5.31 -2.25
N PRO A 44 16.16 5.80 -3.49
CA PRO A 44 15.09 6.37 -4.32
C PRO A 44 14.00 5.37 -4.73
N TYR A 45 14.31 4.07 -4.81
CA TYR A 45 13.36 3.03 -5.20
C TYR A 45 12.43 2.64 -4.04
N LEU A 46 12.88 2.83 -2.80
CA LEU A 46 12.19 2.41 -1.58
C LEU A 46 11.25 3.51 -1.07
N ASP A 47 10.35 3.96 -1.94
CA ASP A 47 9.31 4.93 -1.61
C ASP A 47 7.91 4.29 -1.64
N ILE A 48 6.99 4.84 -0.83
CA ILE A 48 5.60 4.37 -0.75
C ILE A 48 4.96 4.44 -2.15
N PHE A 49 4.05 3.52 -2.44
CA PHE A 49 3.32 3.32 -3.69
C PHE A 49 4.13 2.67 -4.81
N ASN A 50 5.45 2.69 -4.77
CA ASN A 50 6.26 2.05 -5.80
C ASN A 50 6.04 0.54 -5.82
N GLU A 51 6.06 -0.02 -7.02
CA GLU A 51 6.15 -1.44 -7.25
C GLU A 51 7.57 -1.79 -7.64
N ILE A 52 8.15 -2.74 -6.92
CA ILE A 52 9.56 -3.11 -7.03
C ILE A 52 9.72 -4.63 -7.17
N LYS A 53 10.80 -5.03 -7.81
CA LYS A 53 11.34 -6.38 -7.71
C LYS A 53 12.43 -6.39 -6.67
N ILE A 54 12.37 -7.31 -5.71
CA ILE A 54 13.34 -7.38 -4.61
C ILE A 54 13.88 -8.79 -4.42
N THR A 55 15.11 -8.84 -3.92
CA THR A 55 15.73 -10.03 -3.34
C THR A 55 15.90 -9.80 -1.84
N LEU A 56 15.45 -10.77 -1.04
CA LEU A 56 15.60 -10.76 0.41
C LEU A 56 16.68 -11.74 0.83
N HIS A 57 17.49 -11.33 1.77
CA HIS A 57 18.41 -12.19 2.48
C HIS A 57 17.81 -12.49 3.86
N GLN A 58 17.67 -13.79 4.17
CA GLN A 58 17.11 -14.24 5.43
C GLN A 58 18.03 -13.85 6.58
N GLY A 59 17.49 -13.13 7.55
CA GLY A 59 18.18 -12.73 8.77
C GLY A 59 17.75 -13.56 9.97
N LYS A 60 18.48 -13.49 11.06
CA LYS A 60 18.11 -14.18 12.33
C LYS A 60 16.79 -13.66 12.91
N SER A 61 16.52 -12.37 12.82
CA SER A 61 15.33 -11.72 13.38
C SER A 61 14.47 -11.05 12.31
N TRP A 62 15.10 -10.50 11.27
CA TRP A 62 14.44 -9.76 10.20
C TRP A 62 15.13 -10.05 8.88
N ASP A 63 14.34 -10.27 7.84
CA ASP A 63 14.85 -10.33 6.47
C ASP A 63 15.34 -8.97 6.03
N THR A 64 16.43 -8.97 5.27
CA THR A 64 17.05 -7.75 4.76
C THR A 64 16.97 -7.67 3.24
N VAL A 65 16.72 -6.45 2.75
CA VAL A 65 16.70 -6.18 1.31
C VAL A 65 18.14 -6.16 0.79
N SER A 66 18.48 -7.11 -0.08
CA SER A 66 19.81 -7.20 -0.75
C SER A 66 19.80 -6.45 -2.07
N GLU A 67 18.81 -6.68 -2.92
CA GLU A 67 18.68 -6.09 -4.24
C GLU A 67 17.32 -5.46 -4.45
N VAL A 68 17.26 -4.41 -5.26
CA VAL A 68 16.01 -3.69 -5.60
C VAL A 68 16.09 -3.23 -7.05
N ASP A 69 15.09 -3.60 -7.83
CA ASP A 69 14.82 -3.05 -9.15
C ASP A 69 13.47 -2.35 -9.16
N MET A 70 13.37 -1.18 -9.80
CA MET A 70 12.13 -0.46 -9.97
C MET A 70 11.31 -1.12 -11.09
N LEU A 71 10.08 -1.53 -10.79
CA LEU A 71 9.12 -1.96 -11.81
C LEU A 71 8.22 -0.79 -12.23
N VAL A 72 7.58 -0.14 -11.25
CA VAL A 72 6.73 1.03 -11.52
C VAL A 72 7.00 2.09 -10.47
N SER A 73 7.48 3.24 -10.93
CA SER A 73 7.61 4.44 -10.08
C SER A 73 6.33 5.26 -10.12
N ARG A 74 5.77 5.54 -8.96
CA ARG A 74 4.57 6.38 -8.83
C ARG A 74 4.84 7.72 -8.15
N ARG A 75 6.11 8.07 -7.98
CA ARG A 75 6.53 9.28 -7.26
C ARG A 75 5.91 10.56 -7.83
N ASN A 76 5.80 10.64 -9.16
CA ASN A 76 5.29 11.82 -9.86
C ASN A 76 3.84 11.67 -10.35
N SER A 77 3.15 10.58 -10.01
CA SER A 77 1.79 10.32 -10.48
C SER A 77 0.74 11.09 -9.67
N TYR A 78 1.01 11.37 -8.40
CA TYR A 78 0.04 11.99 -7.50
C TYR A 78 0.31 13.48 -7.36
N THR A 79 0.01 14.23 -8.43
CA THR A 79 0.31 15.67 -8.56
C THR A 79 -0.69 16.57 -7.84
N THR A 80 -1.92 16.09 -7.60
CA THR A 80 -2.93 16.84 -6.83
C THR A 80 -2.99 16.31 -5.40
N TRP A 81 -3.45 17.17 -4.48
CA TRP A 81 -3.64 16.81 -3.09
C TRP A 81 -4.65 15.68 -2.91
N MET A 82 -5.73 15.66 -3.71
CA MET A 82 -6.73 14.59 -3.69
C MET A 82 -6.17 13.24 -4.14
N ARG A 83 -5.40 13.19 -5.21
CA ARG A 83 -4.73 11.96 -5.67
C ARG A 83 -3.76 11.41 -4.63
N MET A 84 -2.96 12.28 -4.03
CA MET A 84 -2.02 11.89 -2.97
C MET A 84 -2.74 11.30 -1.75
N ARG A 85 -3.79 11.97 -1.27
CA ARG A 85 -4.63 11.48 -0.17
C ARG A 85 -5.24 10.12 -0.47
N ALA A 86 -5.85 9.97 -1.65
CA ALA A 86 -6.45 8.71 -2.09
C ALA A 86 -5.43 7.56 -2.09
N ALA A 87 -4.24 7.79 -2.64
CA ALA A 87 -3.18 6.80 -2.65
C ALA A 87 -2.75 6.39 -1.22
N TYR A 88 -2.65 7.35 -0.29
CA TYR A 88 -2.35 7.04 1.12
C TYR A 88 -3.46 6.24 1.80
N VAL A 89 -4.74 6.58 1.56
CA VAL A 89 -5.87 5.81 2.11
C VAL A 89 -5.85 4.37 1.59
N ILE A 90 -5.59 4.18 0.30
CA ILE A 90 -5.48 2.84 -0.30
C ILE A 90 -4.42 2.01 0.41
N VAL A 91 -3.18 2.47 0.46
CA VAL A 91 -2.08 1.66 1.02
C VAL A 91 -2.21 1.47 2.53
N GLU A 92 -2.76 2.47 3.26
CA GLU A 92 -3.00 2.36 4.69
C GLU A 92 -4.12 1.35 5.00
N ALA A 93 -5.22 1.35 4.25
CA ALA A 93 -6.30 0.39 4.42
C ALA A 93 -5.82 -1.04 4.09
N ILE A 94 -5.09 -1.22 3.00
CA ILE A 94 -4.48 -2.51 2.63
C ILE A 94 -3.52 -3.00 3.72
N ASP A 95 -2.65 -2.13 4.28
CA ASP A 95 -1.78 -2.52 5.40
C ASP A 95 -2.56 -3.02 6.62
N LYS A 96 -3.77 -2.50 6.86
CA LYS A 96 -4.60 -2.85 8.03
C LYS A 96 -5.50 -4.05 7.79
N LEU A 97 -6.03 -4.21 6.58
CA LEU A 97 -6.95 -5.29 6.23
C LEU A 97 -6.23 -6.62 6.02
N LEU A 98 -5.04 -6.59 5.41
CA LEU A 98 -4.35 -7.82 5.07
C LEU A 98 -3.62 -8.42 6.29
N PRO A 99 -3.75 -9.72 6.52
CA PRO A 99 -2.91 -10.45 7.47
C PRO A 99 -1.45 -10.50 6.98
N ASP A 100 -0.52 -10.72 7.91
CA ASP A 100 0.89 -10.93 7.57
C ASP A 100 1.09 -12.33 7.00
N HIS A 101 1.97 -12.48 6.01
CA HIS A 101 2.37 -13.75 5.41
C HIS A 101 1.28 -14.56 4.66
N GLU A 102 0.18 -13.92 4.29
CA GLU A 102 -0.88 -14.55 3.49
C GLU A 102 -0.94 -13.94 2.08
N PRO A 103 -0.64 -14.72 1.03
CA PRO A 103 -0.73 -14.23 -0.34
C PRO A 103 -2.16 -13.91 -0.77
N GLN A 104 -2.38 -12.72 -1.28
CA GLN A 104 -3.67 -12.25 -1.83
C GLN A 104 -3.42 -11.73 -3.25
N ARG A 105 -3.29 -12.65 -4.22
CA ARG A 105 -2.86 -12.32 -5.59
C ARG A 105 -3.82 -11.39 -6.31
N LEU A 106 -5.13 -11.61 -6.18
CA LEU A 106 -6.14 -10.75 -6.81
C LEU A 106 -6.10 -9.33 -6.24
N ILE A 107 -5.95 -9.20 -4.93
CA ILE A 107 -5.83 -7.89 -4.28
C ILE A 107 -4.51 -7.22 -4.68
N TYR A 108 -3.41 -7.97 -4.85
CA TYR A 108 -2.15 -7.44 -5.34
C TYR A 108 -2.31 -6.81 -6.73
N ASP A 109 -2.93 -7.53 -7.67
CA ASP A 109 -3.13 -7.06 -9.04
C ASP A 109 -4.09 -5.85 -9.07
N ARG A 110 -5.18 -5.89 -8.29
CA ARG A 110 -6.12 -4.76 -8.13
C ARG A 110 -5.46 -3.52 -7.52
N LEU A 111 -4.54 -3.70 -6.56
CA LEU A 111 -3.78 -2.59 -5.97
C LEU A 111 -2.96 -1.86 -7.03
N GLY A 112 -2.30 -2.58 -7.93
CA GLY A 112 -1.56 -1.98 -9.04
C GLY A 112 -2.46 -1.16 -9.96
N LEU A 113 -3.64 -1.70 -10.31
CA LEU A 113 -4.62 -1.03 -11.17
C LEU A 113 -5.18 0.24 -10.52
N VAL A 114 -5.62 0.17 -9.26
CA VAL A 114 -6.22 1.33 -8.58
C VAL A 114 -5.20 2.44 -8.34
N LEU A 115 -3.96 2.12 -7.95
CA LEU A 115 -2.91 3.12 -7.79
C LEU A 115 -2.59 3.82 -9.12
N THR A 116 -2.65 3.10 -10.24
CA THR A 116 -2.47 3.70 -11.58
C THR A 116 -3.67 4.57 -11.95
N ALA A 117 -4.90 4.11 -11.73
CA ALA A 117 -6.13 4.86 -12.00
C ALA A 117 -6.17 6.18 -11.22
N ILE A 118 -5.86 6.16 -9.92
CA ILE A 118 -5.80 7.38 -9.09
C ILE A 118 -4.77 8.38 -9.64
N GLY A 119 -3.66 7.91 -10.21
CA GLY A 119 -2.63 8.78 -10.79
C GLY A 119 -3.11 9.65 -11.95
N SER A 120 -4.15 9.23 -12.67
CA SER A 120 -4.74 9.94 -13.82
C SER A 120 -6.15 10.49 -13.57
N ALA A 121 -6.82 10.10 -12.48
CA ALA A 121 -8.20 10.47 -12.19
C ALA A 121 -8.39 11.97 -11.97
N THR A 122 -9.52 12.50 -12.39
CA THR A 122 -10.01 13.82 -11.95
C THR A 122 -10.48 13.74 -10.50
N ASP A 123 -10.57 14.88 -9.81
CA ASP A 123 -11.01 14.90 -8.40
C ASP A 123 -12.40 14.29 -8.21
N GLY A 124 -13.32 14.45 -9.18
CA GLY A 124 -14.67 13.86 -9.15
C GLY A 124 -14.69 12.33 -9.32
N GLU A 125 -13.68 11.74 -9.94
CA GLU A 125 -13.59 10.30 -10.16
C GLU A 125 -12.96 9.55 -8.97
N ILE A 126 -12.25 10.25 -8.09
CA ILE A 126 -11.47 9.63 -7.02
C ILE A 126 -12.37 8.83 -6.06
N LEU A 127 -13.44 9.43 -5.54
CA LEU A 127 -14.32 8.74 -4.58
C LEU A 127 -15.00 7.50 -5.19
N PRO A 128 -15.60 7.56 -6.39
CA PRO A 128 -16.12 6.36 -7.06
C PRO A 128 -15.08 5.24 -7.23
N ILE A 129 -13.84 5.58 -7.60
CA ILE A 129 -12.75 4.61 -7.74
C ILE A 129 -12.42 3.97 -6.39
N LEU A 130 -12.33 4.75 -5.30
CA LEU A 130 -12.07 4.24 -3.96
C LEU A 130 -13.18 3.32 -3.47
N VAL A 131 -14.44 3.73 -3.66
CA VAL A 131 -15.62 2.93 -3.26
C VAL A 131 -15.63 1.58 -4.00
N SER A 132 -15.41 1.59 -5.32
CA SER A 132 -15.34 0.36 -6.11
C SER A 132 -14.21 -0.56 -5.63
N PHE A 133 -13.01 -0.02 -5.48
CA PHE A 133 -11.84 -0.78 -5.06
C PHE A 133 -12.02 -1.43 -3.68
N PHE A 134 -12.47 -0.67 -2.68
CA PHE A 134 -12.63 -1.23 -1.33
C PHE A 134 -13.78 -2.23 -1.22
N ASN A 135 -14.89 -2.05 -1.95
CA ASN A 135 -15.92 -3.09 -2.03
C ASN A 135 -15.33 -4.40 -2.58
N ASP A 136 -14.58 -4.32 -3.67
CA ASP A 136 -13.96 -5.50 -4.27
C ASP A 136 -12.97 -6.19 -3.32
N VAL A 137 -12.16 -5.41 -2.59
CA VAL A 137 -11.23 -5.95 -1.58
C VAL A 137 -12.00 -6.64 -0.43
N LEU A 138 -13.07 -6.02 0.08
CA LEU A 138 -13.86 -6.58 1.18
C LEU A 138 -14.60 -7.86 0.77
N ILE A 139 -15.08 -7.92 -0.48
CA ILE A 139 -15.69 -9.12 -1.03
C ILE A 139 -14.65 -10.24 -1.16
N GLU A 140 -13.49 -9.93 -1.71
CA GLU A 140 -12.39 -10.90 -1.88
C GLU A 140 -11.90 -11.48 -0.55
N LEU A 141 -11.86 -10.64 0.49
CA LEU A 141 -11.51 -11.07 1.87
C LEU A 141 -12.66 -11.74 2.62
N GLY A 142 -13.85 -11.84 2.03
CA GLY A 142 -15.02 -12.47 2.64
C GLY A 142 -15.71 -11.65 3.74
N TYR A 143 -15.39 -10.37 3.88
CA TYR A 143 -16.03 -9.50 4.87
C TYR A 143 -17.41 -9.00 4.44
N VAL A 144 -17.68 -8.94 3.14
CA VAL A 144 -18.92 -8.45 2.56
C VAL A 144 -19.41 -9.43 1.49
N ALA A 145 -20.70 -9.75 1.48
CA ALA A 145 -21.29 -10.55 0.44
C ALA A 145 -21.38 -9.78 -0.89
N GLN A 146 -21.37 -10.49 -2.03
CA GLN A 146 -21.34 -9.85 -3.35
C GLN A 146 -22.56 -8.96 -3.66
N ASP A 147 -23.70 -9.24 -3.04
CA ASP A 147 -24.95 -8.48 -3.17
C ASP A 147 -25.05 -7.27 -2.24
N LYS A 148 -24.09 -7.13 -1.31
CA LYS A 148 -24.07 -6.04 -0.31
C LYS A 148 -22.87 -5.15 -0.54
N LYS A 149 -23.02 -4.11 -1.37
CA LYS A 149 -21.98 -3.13 -1.62
C LYS A 149 -22.29 -1.81 -0.91
N TYR A 150 -21.27 -1.19 -0.37
CA TYR A 150 -21.34 0.17 0.15
C TYR A 150 -21.38 1.16 -1.01
N SER A 151 -22.23 2.18 -0.93
CA SER A 151 -22.28 3.31 -1.88
C SER A 151 -21.65 4.57 -1.31
N ASP A 152 -21.70 4.73 0.02
CA ASP A 152 -21.10 5.86 0.71
C ASP A 152 -19.66 5.54 1.17
N PHE A 153 -18.74 6.44 0.86
CA PHE A 153 -17.31 6.25 1.19
C PHE A 153 -17.05 6.33 2.70
N GLY A 154 -17.76 7.19 3.42
CA GLY A 154 -17.61 7.34 4.87
C GLY A 154 -18.06 6.09 5.62
N GLU A 155 -19.22 5.52 5.23
CA GLU A 155 -19.72 4.26 5.78
C GLU A 155 -18.75 3.11 5.52
N LEU A 156 -18.23 3.03 4.27
CA LEU A 156 -17.27 2.02 3.86
C LEU A 156 -15.97 2.08 4.67
N ILE A 157 -15.42 3.26 4.87
CA ILE A 157 -14.22 3.45 5.70
C ILE A 157 -14.52 3.13 7.17
N GLY A 158 -15.66 3.56 7.68
CA GLY A 158 -16.11 3.23 9.04
C GLY A 158 -16.22 1.71 9.25
N TYR A 159 -16.67 0.97 8.24
CA TYR A 159 -16.70 -0.48 8.28
C TYR A 159 -15.28 -1.08 8.30
N ILE A 160 -14.37 -0.60 7.42
CA ILE A 160 -12.97 -1.04 7.38
C ILE A 160 -12.28 -0.79 8.74
N GLU A 161 -12.48 0.37 9.34
CA GLU A 161 -11.93 0.69 10.67
C GLU A 161 -12.44 -0.25 11.76
N ARG A 162 -13.71 -0.62 11.70
CA ARG A 162 -14.35 -1.53 12.66
C ARG A 162 -13.78 -2.95 12.56
N ILE A 163 -13.70 -3.53 11.34
CA ILE A 163 -13.21 -4.90 11.17
C ILE A 163 -11.69 -5.04 11.38
N SER A 164 -10.93 -3.98 11.08
CA SER A 164 -9.48 -3.96 11.30
C SER A 164 -9.09 -3.53 12.73
N GLU A 165 -10.05 -3.04 13.53
CA GLU A 165 -9.85 -2.45 14.86
C GLU A 165 -8.81 -1.32 14.88
N ARG A 166 -8.64 -0.62 13.74
CA ARG A 166 -7.60 0.40 13.53
C ARG A 166 -8.13 1.58 12.73
N LYS A 167 -7.89 2.80 13.22
CA LYS A 167 -8.26 4.03 12.51
C LYS A 167 -7.42 4.27 11.26
N ILE A 168 -8.06 4.62 10.13
CA ILE A 168 -7.40 5.07 8.91
C ILE A 168 -6.96 6.52 9.08
N ARG A 169 -5.70 6.75 9.44
CA ARG A 169 -5.19 8.09 9.79
C ARG A 169 -5.17 9.06 8.62
N SER A 170 -4.94 8.53 7.42
CA SER A 170 -4.97 9.32 6.19
C SER A 170 -6.34 9.90 5.87
N MET A 171 -7.44 9.38 6.47
CA MET A 171 -8.78 9.97 6.37
C MET A 171 -8.89 11.36 6.95
N LYS A 172 -8.07 11.73 7.93
CA LYS A 172 -8.06 13.12 8.48
C LYS A 172 -7.87 14.17 7.39
N PHE A 173 -7.26 13.80 6.29
CA PHE A 173 -7.04 14.68 5.16
C PHE A 173 -8.24 14.80 4.21
N PHE A 174 -9.31 14.01 4.36
CA PHE A 174 -10.58 14.15 3.60
C PHE A 174 -11.64 14.95 4.37
N ALA A 175 -11.44 15.21 5.66
CA ALA A 175 -12.40 15.88 6.53
C ALA A 175 -12.18 17.41 6.65
N SER A 176 -11.27 17.98 5.86
CA SER A 176 -10.97 19.43 5.84
C SER A 176 -11.31 20.08 4.52
#